data_1552f645523faa0f315f61e24bc0962c
#
_entry.id   1552f645523faa0f315f61e24bc0962c
#
_cell.length_a   1.000
_cell.length_b   1.000
_cell.length_c   1.000
_cell.angle_alpha   90.00
_cell.angle_beta   90.00
_cell.angle_gamma   90.00
#
_symmetry.space_group_name_H-M   'P 1'
#
loop_
_entity.id
_entity.type
_entity.pdbx_description
1 polymer ?
#
loop_
_entity_poly.entity_id
_entity_poly.type
_entity_poly.pdbx_seq_one_letter_code
_entity_poly.pdbx_strand_id
1 'polypeptide(L)'
;MMDNTTAVTYVNKAVGTRSKEMCKLALEMASWCEARGILLQAAYLPGSLNLIADTESRRSHDVSDWQLAKTAFRAISMKLAISIDLFAASWNAQTPKFVSWFPQPGASLNDALSFSWVRLKVHAFPPFFLIKNCLSKIRREKSEK
;
A
#
# COMPACT_ATOMS: atom_id res chain seq x y z
N MET A 1 -1.09 17.24 -10.77
CA MET A 1 -2.43 17.82 -11.08
C MET A 1 -3.45 17.20 -10.14
N MET A 2 -4.53 17.89 -9.83
CA MET A 2 -5.53 17.48 -8.82
C MET A 2 -6.93 17.83 -9.33
N ASP A 3 -7.91 17.01 -9.04
CA ASP A 3 -9.34 17.22 -9.35
C ASP A 3 -10.08 18.04 -8.28
N ASN A 4 -9.43 18.36 -7.17
CA ASN A 4 -9.98 19.13 -6.07
C ASN A 4 -9.48 20.59 -6.11
N THR A 5 -10.35 21.52 -6.54
CA THR A 5 -10.05 22.95 -6.65
C THR A 5 -9.70 23.59 -5.31
N THR A 6 -10.29 23.12 -4.21
CA THR A 6 -9.97 23.61 -2.86
C THR A 6 -8.53 23.24 -2.49
N ALA A 7 -8.11 22.00 -2.71
CA ALA A 7 -6.74 21.56 -2.45
C ALA A 7 -5.73 22.34 -3.32
N VAL A 8 -6.01 22.53 -4.61
CA VAL A 8 -5.18 23.37 -5.51
C VAL A 8 -4.97 24.77 -4.94
N THR A 9 -6.04 25.37 -4.40
CA THR A 9 -5.97 26.72 -3.82
C THR A 9 -5.08 26.75 -2.57
N TYR A 10 -5.21 25.76 -1.68
CA TYR A 10 -4.38 25.69 -0.47
C TYR A 10 -2.91 25.47 -0.79
N VAL A 11 -2.60 24.60 -1.75
CA VAL A 11 -1.22 24.35 -2.19
C VAL A 11 -0.57 25.60 -2.78
N ASN A 12 -1.26 26.29 -3.69
CA ASN A 12 -0.69 27.43 -4.43
C ASN A 12 -0.60 28.71 -3.59
N LYS A 13 -1.48 28.88 -2.62
CA LYS A 13 -1.52 30.09 -1.78
C LYS A 13 -0.88 29.90 -0.42
N ALA A 14 -0.56 28.67 -0.03
CA ALA A 14 -0.11 28.26 1.31
C ALA A 14 -1.05 28.73 2.44
N VAL A 15 -2.24 29.25 2.10
CA VAL A 15 -3.25 29.80 3.02
C VAL A 15 -4.65 29.52 2.47
N GLY A 16 -5.60 29.31 3.37
CA GLY A 16 -7.01 29.18 3.06
C GLY A 16 -7.85 29.58 4.27
N THR A 17 -9.10 29.98 4.05
CA THR A 17 -9.97 30.53 5.09
C THR A 17 -10.98 29.55 5.66
N ARG A 18 -11.17 28.36 5.04
CA ARG A 18 -12.24 27.43 5.38
C ARG A 18 -11.88 26.31 6.36
N SER A 19 -10.62 25.86 6.37
CA SER A 19 -10.17 24.80 7.29
C SER A 19 -8.81 25.16 7.88
N LYS A 20 -8.74 25.20 9.20
CA LYS A 20 -7.51 25.48 9.95
C LYS A 20 -6.49 24.34 9.78
N GLU A 21 -6.95 23.08 9.75
CA GLU A 21 -6.10 21.90 9.54
C GLU A 21 -5.47 21.90 8.14
N MET A 22 -6.26 22.19 7.11
CA MET A 22 -5.73 22.28 5.74
C MET A 22 -4.75 23.44 5.60
N CYS A 23 -5.00 24.57 6.25
CA CYS A 23 -4.09 25.71 6.25
C CYS A 23 -2.75 25.34 6.91
N LYS A 24 -2.79 24.68 8.07
CA LYS A 24 -1.60 24.20 8.78
C LYS A 24 -0.78 23.25 7.91
N LEU A 25 -1.41 22.27 7.30
CA LEU A 25 -0.76 21.29 6.42
C LEU A 25 -0.14 21.98 5.18
N ALA A 26 -0.84 22.95 4.58
CA ALA A 26 -0.32 23.70 3.44
C ALA A 26 0.91 24.54 3.80
N LEU A 27 0.93 25.15 4.99
CA LEU A 27 2.08 25.90 5.50
C LEU A 27 3.26 24.98 5.80
N GLU A 28 3.04 23.84 6.43
CA GLU A 28 4.09 22.84 6.71
C GLU A 28 4.73 22.36 5.39
N MET A 29 3.90 22.06 4.39
CA MET A 29 4.36 21.63 3.08
C MET A 29 5.12 22.74 2.35
N ALA A 30 4.65 23.99 2.38
CA ALA A 30 5.33 25.13 1.78
C ALA A 30 6.70 25.36 2.42
N SER A 31 6.78 25.38 3.76
CA SER A 31 8.04 25.52 4.50
C SER A 31 9.02 24.39 4.21
N TRP A 32 8.52 23.15 4.08
CA TRP A 32 9.35 22.01 3.73
C TRP A 32 9.95 22.12 2.32
N CYS A 33 9.15 22.61 1.34
CA CYS A 33 9.58 22.84 -0.03
C CYS A 33 10.60 23.99 -0.09
N GLU A 34 10.31 25.11 0.59
CA GLU A 34 11.18 26.29 0.64
C GLU A 34 12.55 25.96 1.19
N ALA A 35 12.62 25.22 2.31
CA ALA A 35 13.88 24.79 2.91
C ALA A 35 14.76 23.93 1.99
N ARG A 36 14.19 23.41 0.89
CA ARG A 36 14.86 22.54 -0.09
C ARG A 36 14.98 23.16 -1.48
N GLY A 37 14.60 24.42 -1.64
CA GLY A 37 14.61 25.10 -2.93
C GLY A 37 13.66 24.48 -3.95
N ILE A 38 12.58 23.83 -3.51
CA ILE A 38 11.58 23.20 -4.37
C ILE A 38 10.44 24.18 -4.64
N LEU A 39 10.21 24.50 -5.90
CA LEU A 39 9.01 25.25 -6.32
C LEU A 39 7.85 24.28 -6.52
N LEU A 40 6.83 24.38 -5.67
CA LEU A 40 5.63 23.54 -5.77
C LEU A 40 4.48 24.35 -6.37
N GLN A 41 3.90 23.83 -7.44
CA GLN A 41 2.71 24.41 -8.06
C GLN A 41 1.66 23.32 -8.32
N ALA A 42 0.44 23.53 -7.86
CA ALA A 42 -0.68 22.64 -8.14
C ALA A 42 -1.49 23.20 -9.32
N ALA A 43 -1.86 22.32 -10.24
CA ALA A 43 -2.76 22.66 -11.35
C ALA A 43 -4.04 21.84 -11.24
N TYR A 44 -5.17 22.48 -11.49
CA TYR A 44 -6.47 21.81 -11.57
C TYR A 44 -6.56 20.99 -12.87
N LEU A 45 -7.00 19.74 -12.74
CA LEU A 45 -7.34 18.88 -13.86
C LEU A 45 -8.76 18.35 -13.62
N PRO A 46 -9.75 18.71 -14.45
CA PRO A 46 -11.08 18.13 -14.36
C PRO A 46 -11.04 16.60 -14.39
N GLY A 47 -11.84 15.93 -13.55
CA GLY A 47 -11.88 14.46 -13.53
C GLY A 47 -12.20 13.85 -14.90
N SER A 48 -13.01 14.55 -15.71
CA SER A 48 -13.31 14.15 -17.09
C SER A 48 -12.10 14.15 -18.05
N LEU A 49 -11.05 14.93 -17.74
CA LEU A 49 -9.80 14.96 -18.50
C LEU A 49 -8.71 14.08 -17.86
N ASN A 50 -8.93 13.60 -16.63
CA ASN A 50 -8.01 12.73 -15.90
C ASN A 50 -8.31 11.25 -16.14
N LEU A 51 -8.79 10.90 -17.33
CA LEU A 51 -9.25 9.57 -17.69
C LEU A 51 -8.20 8.48 -17.44
N ILE A 52 -6.93 8.75 -17.69
CA ILE A 52 -5.84 7.79 -17.51
C ILE A 52 -5.66 7.47 -16.02
N ALA A 53 -5.50 8.49 -15.17
CA ALA A 53 -5.30 8.28 -13.74
C ALA A 53 -6.57 7.74 -13.06
N ASP A 54 -7.76 8.17 -13.50
CA ASP A 54 -9.03 7.65 -12.99
C ASP A 54 -9.23 6.18 -13.41
N THR A 55 -8.89 5.82 -14.64
CA THR A 55 -8.91 4.44 -15.13
C THR A 55 -7.92 3.58 -14.35
N GLU A 56 -6.70 4.06 -14.12
CA GLU A 56 -5.69 3.33 -13.34
C GLU A 56 -6.08 3.19 -11.87
N SER A 57 -6.66 4.22 -11.25
CA SER A 57 -7.13 4.16 -9.86
C SER A 57 -8.32 3.21 -9.67
N ARG A 58 -9.11 3.00 -10.72
CA ARG A 58 -10.27 2.07 -10.74
C ARG A 58 -9.92 0.68 -11.25
N ARG A 59 -8.72 0.49 -11.79
CA ARG A 59 -8.26 -0.86 -12.13
C ARG A 59 -8.19 -1.68 -10.86
N SER A 60 -9.08 -2.67 -10.76
CA SER A 60 -9.12 -3.63 -9.65
C SER A 60 -7.90 -4.56 -9.59
N HIS A 61 -7.01 -4.46 -10.57
CA HIS A 61 -5.81 -5.27 -10.69
C HIS A 61 -4.61 -4.35 -10.89
N ASP A 62 -3.83 -4.18 -9.84
CA ASP A 62 -2.50 -3.60 -10.00
C ASP A 62 -1.62 -4.64 -10.70
N VAL A 63 -1.42 -4.45 -12.01
CA VAL A 63 -0.54 -5.33 -12.83
C VAL A 63 0.92 -5.22 -12.38
N SER A 64 1.27 -4.24 -11.53
CA SER A 64 2.59 -4.09 -10.93
C SER A 64 2.81 -5.02 -9.74
N ASP A 65 1.75 -5.60 -9.18
CA ASP A 65 1.85 -6.59 -8.11
C ASP A 65 2.56 -7.85 -8.61
N TRP A 66 3.79 -7.98 -8.21
CA TRP A 66 4.61 -9.14 -8.53
C TRP A 66 4.03 -10.39 -7.88
N GLN A 67 4.05 -11.46 -8.63
CA GLN A 67 3.60 -12.77 -8.21
C GLN A 67 4.65 -13.80 -8.59
N LEU A 68 4.95 -14.73 -7.68
CA LEU A 68 5.78 -15.88 -8.03
C LEU A 68 5.08 -16.73 -9.10
N ALA A 69 5.80 -17.19 -10.11
CA ALA A 69 5.21 -18.05 -11.14
C ALA A 69 4.49 -19.25 -10.50
N LYS A 70 3.27 -19.53 -10.91
CA LYS A 70 2.41 -20.60 -10.32
C LYS A 70 3.09 -21.96 -10.31
N THR A 71 3.89 -22.29 -11.32
CA THR A 71 4.67 -23.54 -11.40
C THR A 71 5.74 -23.60 -10.32
N ALA A 72 6.47 -22.52 -10.08
CA ALA A 72 7.48 -22.41 -9.04
C ALA A 72 6.83 -22.47 -7.65
N PHE A 73 5.73 -21.74 -7.45
CA PHE A 73 4.99 -21.77 -6.18
C PHE A 73 4.50 -23.19 -5.85
N ARG A 74 3.92 -23.91 -6.82
CA ARG A 74 3.45 -25.29 -6.63
C ARG A 74 4.58 -26.23 -6.19
N ALA A 75 5.74 -26.15 -6.83
CA ALA A 75 6.90 -26.97 -6.48
C ALA A 75 7.39 -26.70 -5.04
N ILE A 76 7.40 -25.44 -4.61
CA ILE A 76 7.76 -25.03 -3.25
C ILE A 76 6.69 -25.47 -2.24
N SER A 77 5.42 -25.21 -2.55
CA SER A 77 4.30 -25.52 -1.66
C SER A 77 4.16 -27.01 -1.38
N MET A 78 4.43 -27.87 -2.34
CA MET A 78 4.46 -29.32 -2.12
C MET A 78 5.52 -29.74 -1.11
N LYS A 79 6.68 -29.08 -1.10
CA LYS A 79 7.77 -29.38 -0.15
C LYS A 79 7.54 -28.79 1.23
N LEU A 80 7.01 -27.58 1.31
CA LEU A 80 6.87 -26.83 2.56
C LEU A 80 5.47 -26.88 3.17
N ALA A 81 4.49 -27.47 2.47
CA ALA A 81 3.09 -27.55 2.87
C ALA A 81 2.50 -26.19 3.25
N ILE A 82 2.74 -25.17 2.42
CA ILE A 82 2.27 -23.79 2.63
C ILE A 82 0.75 -23.77 2.70
N SER A 83 0.19 -23.13 3.72
CA SER A 83 -1.25 -23.10 4.00
C SER A 83 -1.90 -21.74 3.85
N ILE A 84 -1.12 -20.65 3.92
CA ILE A 84 -1.62 -19.29 3.87
C ILE A 84 -0.63 -18.36 3.15
N ASP A 85 -1.16 -17.44 2.36
CA ASP A 85 -0.39 -16.43 1.65
C ASP A 85 -0.53 -15.09 2.38
N LEU A 86 0.58 -14.57 2.88
CA LEU A 86 0.63 -13.27 3.52
C LEU A 86 0.92 -12.18 2.47
N PHE A 87 0.45 -10.98 2.69
CA PHE A 87 0.64 -9.83 1.79
C PHE A 87 0.08 -10.03 0.38
N ALA A 88 -1.01 -10.78 0.27
CA ALA A 88 -1.67 -11.05 -1.00
C ALA A 88 -2.98 -10.26 -1.14
N ALA A 89 -3.40 -10.09 -2.37
CA ALA A 89 -4.71 -9.59 -2.74
C ALA A 89 -5.53 -10.69 -3.44
N SER A 90 -6.82 -10.49 -3.61
CA SER A 90 -7.72 -11.47 -4.22
C SER A 90 -7.30 -11.92 -5.63
N TRP A 91 -6.54 -11.08 -6.35
CA TRP A 91 -6.08 -11.34 -7.73
C TRP A 91 -4.70 -12.00 -7.82
N ASN A 92 -3.85 -11.92 -6.78
CA ASN A 92 -2.49 -12.47 -6.80
C ASN A 92 -2.24 -13.56 -5.75
N ALA A 93 -3.23 -13.89 -4.92
CA ALA A 93 -3.11 -14.91 -3.89
C ALA A 93 -2.72 -16.28 -4.48
N GLN A 94 -1.71 -16.90 -3.88
CA GLN A 94 -1.18 -18.19 -4.30
C GLN A 94 -1.86 -19.36 -3.57
N THR A 95 -2.52 -19.10 -2.44
CA THR A 95 -3.28 -20.10 -1.67
C THR A 95 -4.72 -19.65 -1.49
N PRO A 96 -5.66 -20.62 -1.25
CA PRO A 96 -7.07 -20.28 -0.99
C PRO A 96 -7.26 -19.38 0.25
N LYS A 97 -6.37 -19.49 1.24
CA LYS A 97 -6.35 -18.61 2.41
C LYS A 97 -5.28 -17.57 2.22
N PHE A 98 -5.65 -16.30 2.27
CA PHE A 98 -4.71 -15.20 2.15
C PHE A 98 -5.03 -14.06 3.10
N VAL A 99 -4.03 -13.23 3.36
CA VAL A 99 -4.09 -12.06 4.21
C VAL A 99 -3.83 -10.82 3.36
N SER A 100 -4.80 -9.93 3.31
CA SER A 100 -4.70 -8.68 2.56
C SER A 100 -4.28 -7.51 3.45
N TRP A 101 -3.79 -6.45 2.82
CA TRP A 101 -3.42 -5.23 3.52
C TRP A 101 -4.66 -4.50 4.10
N PHE A 102 -5.75 -4.50 3.37
CA PHE A 102 -7.04 -3.93 3.77
C PHE A 102 -8.17 -4.92 3.49
N PRO A 103 -9.37 -4.73 4.07
CA PRO A 103 -10.49 -5.64 3.89
C PRO A 103 -10.82 -5.87 2.41
N GLN A 104 -10.81 -7.14 1.99
CA GLN A 104 -11.16 -7.56 0.62
C GLN A 104 -12.05 -8.79 0.67
N PRO A 105 -12.93 -8.97 -0.33
CA PRO A 105 -13.70 -10.20 -0.49
C PRO A 105 -12.76 -11.42 -0.60
N GLY A 106 -13.05 -12.45 0.19
CA GLY A 106 -12.27 -13.70 0.18
C GLY A 106 -10.99 -13.68 1.05
N ALA A 107 -10.55 -12.53 1.56
CA ALA A 107 -9.44 -12.48 2.50
C ALA A 107 -9.81 -13.18 3.82
N SER A 108 -8.91 -14.01 4.33
CA SER A 108 -9.10 -14.70 5.61
C SER A 108 -8.85 -13.78 6.80
N LEU A 109 -7.89 -12.87 6.67
CA LEU A 109 -7.50 -11.87 7.67
C LEU A 109 -6.98 -10.61 6.96
N ASN A 110 -6.83 -9.53 7.72
CA ASN A 110 -6.22 -8.29 7.25
C ASN A 110 -4.98 -7.98 8.08
N ASP A 111 -4.02 -7.28 7.48
CA ASP A 111 -2.74 -6.89 8.06
C ASP A 111 -1.94 -8.09 8.62
N ALA A 112 -1.08 -8.63 7.77
CA ALA A 112 -0.23 -9.78 8.10
C ALA A 112 0.69 -9.54 9.32
N LEU A 113 0.99 -8.30 9.67
CA LEU A 113 1.85 -7.97 10.81
C LEU A 113 1.11 -7.93 12.14
N SER A 114 -0.23 -7.91 12.13
CA SER A 114 -1.07 -7.75 13.32
C SER A 114 -1.25 -9.02 14.16
N PHE A 115 -0.98 -10.22 13.62
CA PHE A 115 -1.18 -11.50 14.30
C PHE A 115 0.10 -12.36 14.31
N SER A 116 0.17 -13.38 15.16
CA SER A 116 1.33 -14.28 15.27
C SER A 116 1.42 -15.26 14.09
N TRP A 117 2.65 -15.45 13.58
CA TRP A 117 2.96 -16.46 12.54
C TRP A 117 3.50 -17.78 13.13
N VAL A 118 3.58 -17.88 14.45
CA VAL A 118 4.08 -19.09 15.12
C VAL A 118 3.24 -20.31 14.71
N ARG A 119 3.92 -21.38 14.33
CA ARG A 119 3.34 -22.66 13.83
C ARG A 119 2.57 -22.56 12.51
N LEU A 120 2.53 -21.39 11.85
CA LEU A 120 1.94 -21.27 10.52
C LEU A 120 2.98 -21.59 9.44
N LYS A 121 2.55 -22.30 8.41
CA LYS A 121 3.34 -22.53 7.19
C LYS A 121 2.92 -21.50 6.15
N VAL A 122 3.63 -20.39 6.11
CA VAL A 122 3.25 -19.21 5.35
C VAL A 122 4.09 -19.02 4.10
N HIS A 123 3.49 -18.52 3.05
CA HIS A 123 4.13 -17.80 1.97
C HIS A 123 4.09 -16.31 2.29
N ALA A 124 5.19 -15.60 2.19
CA ALA A 124 5.24 -14.17 2.42
C ALA A 124 6.06 -13.49 1.33
N PHE A 125 5.41 -12.67 0.53
CA PHE A 125 6.03 -11.84 -0.50
C PHE A 125 5.68 -10.37 -0.23
N PRO A 126 6.24 -9.76 0.83
CA PRO A 126 5.91 -8.41 1.24
C PRO A 126 6.52 -7.38 0.27
N PRO A 127 5.91 -6.19 0.17
CA PRO A 127 6.56 -5.04 -0.45
C PRO A 127 7.94 -4.77 0.18
N PHE A 128 8.90 -4.29 -0.60
CA PHE A 128 10.29 -4.11 -0.17
C PHE A 128 10.46 -3.33 1.13
N PHE A 129 9.65 -2.28 1.35
CA PHE A 129 9.71 -1.46 2.56
C PHE A 129 9.26 -2.20 3.84
N LEU A 130 8.50 -3.30 3.71
CA LEU A 130 8.04 -4.13 4.84
C LEU A 130 9.00 -5.30 5.18
N ILE A 131 9.98 -5.61 4.34
CA ILE A 131 10.90 -6.73 4.56
C ILE A 131 11.57 -6.65 5.93
N LYS A 132 12.04 -5.47 6.34
CA LYS A 132 12.64 -5.25 7.65
C LYS A 132 11.70 -5.63 8.80
N ASN A 133 10.42 -5.24 8.69
CA ASN A 133 9.40 -5.52 9.70
C ASN A 133 9.09 -7.02 9.77
N CYS A 134 8.99 -7.67 8.62
CA CYS A 134 8.79 -9.12 8.52
C CYS A 134 9.94 -9.91 9.17
N LEU A 135 11.19 -9.54 8.85
CA LEU A 135 12.36 -10.19 9.45
C LEU A 135 12.43 -9.98 10.96
N SER A 136 12.12 -8.78 11.44
CA SER A 136 12.07 -8.47 12.87
C SER A 136 10.99 -9.29 13.59
N LYS A 137 9.80 -9.43 12.97
CA LYS A 137 8.72 -10.26 13.49
C LYS A 137 9.11 -11.74 13.57
N ILE A 138 9.70 -12.28 12.52
CA ILE A 138 10.16 -13.68 12.50
C ILE A 138 11.20 -13.93 13.61
N ARG A 139 12.15 -13.02 13.80
CA ARG A 139 13.17 -13.13 14.86
C ARG A 139 12.53 -13.14 16.25
N ARG A 140 11.62 -12.20 16.50
CA ARG A 140 10.91 -12.08 17.79
C ARG A 140 10.11 -13.35 18.08
N GLU A 141 9.31 -13.83 17.13
CA GLU A 141 8.46 -15.00 17.32
C GLU A 141 9.23 -16.33 17.38
N LYS A 142 10.45 -16.40 16.85
CA LYS A 142 11.33 -17.56 17.04
C LYS A 142 11.99 -17.61 18.41
N SER A 143 12.20 -16.46 19.06
CA SER A 143 12.80 -16.40 20.39
C SER A 143 11.81 -16.73 21.51
N GLU A 144 10.52 -16.82 21.21
CA GLU A 144 9.46 -17.20 22.15
C GLU A 144 9.21 -18.72 22.21
N LYS A 145 10.13 -19.58 21.67
CA LYS A 145 10.01 -21.05 21.68
C LYS A 145 10.89 -21.68 22.74
#